data_5ee95ef3ceab70c73685f6ceab92ab9c
#
_entry.id   5ee95ef3ceab70c73685f6ceab92ab9c
#
_cell.length_a   1.000
_cell.length_b   1.000
_cell.length_c   1.000
_cell.angle_alpha   90.00
_cell.angle_beta   90.00
_cell.angle_gamma   90.00
#
_symmetry.space_group_name_H-M   'P 1'
#
loop_
_entity.id
_entity.type
_entity.pdbx_description
1 polymer ?
#
loop_
_entity_poly.entity_id
_entity_poly.type
_entity_poly.pdbx_seq_one_letter_code
_entity_poly.pdbx_strand_id
1 'polypeptide(L)'
;MKILAIGNSFSQDATRYLQEVSASAGEPLFVRNLYIGGCSLEMHANNIKSNEPAYQYQIDAVGVQKISIPEALKLEDWDYITVQQVSGRSGKPETYEPYMAFIIQTIRDACPKAEILLHRTWAYEIGSGHGNFPAYNRSQLEMYGAIVAATNEYAAKYKLRIIPVGDFIQLLRNTPPFDFKSGGMTLCRDNFHLSLDYGRYAAALCWFKFFTGRSAMDVTFVPENTYFSCTNAIKKAADLYL
;
A
#
# COMPACT_ATOMS: atom_id res chain seq x y z
N MET A 1 7.60 16.41 1.83
CA MET A 1 6.23 15.92 2.00
C MET A 1 6.18 14.93 3.14
N LYS A 2 5.19 15.04 4.05
CA LYS A 2 4.99 14.18 5.22
C LYS A 2 3.77 13.27 4.98
N ILE A 3 3.98 11.96 5.06
CA ILE A 3 3.00 10.94 4.71
C ILE A 3 2.77 10.03 5.90
N LEU A 4 1.51 9.86 6.32
CA LEU A 4 1.09 8.87 7.30
C LEU A 4 0.28 7.77 6.61
N ALA A 5 0.77 6.54 6.65
CA ALA A 5 0.02 5.38 6.18
C ALA A 5 -0.72 4.72 7.36
N ILE A 6 -2.04 4.61 7.28
CA ILE A 6 -2.88 3.88 8.24
C ILE A 6 -3.24 2.54 7.60
N GLY A 7 -2.66 1.44 8.10
CA GLY A 7 -2.86 0.16 7.44
C GLY A 7 -2.39 -1.06 8.24
N ASN A 8 -1.81 -1.99 7.53
CA ASN A 8 -1.41 -3.30 8.02
C ASN A 8 -0.13 -3.78 7.31
N SER A 9 0.08 -5.09 7.18
CA SER A 9 1.26 -5.65 6.49
C SER A 9 1.39 -5.20 5.02
N PHE A 10 0.29 -4.85 4.36
CA PHE A 10 0.33 -4.36 2.99
C PHE A 10 0.87 -2.93 2.91
N SER A 11 0.46 -2.02 3.79
CA SER A 11 1.08 -0.69 3.87
C SER A 11 2.55 -0.78 4.33
N GLN A 12 2.86 -1.71 5.26
CA GLN A 12 4.24 -1.96 5.67
C GLN A 12 5.13 -2.38 4.49
N ASP A 13 4.65 -3.32 3.66
CA ASP A 13 5.39 -3.74 2.47
C ASP A 13 5.55 -2.59 1.47
N ALA A 14 4.50 -1.78 1.26
CA ALA A 14 4.53 -0.69 0.29
C ALA A 14 5.44 0.48 0.71
N THR A 15 5.56 0.76 2.00
CA THR A 15 6.35 1.89 2.50
C THR A 15 7.78 1.53 2.88
N ARG A 16 8.16 0.23 2.88
CA ARG A 16 9.44 -0.24 3.40
C ARG A 16 10.67 0.45 2.78
N TYR A 17 10.66 0.67 1.49
CA TYR A 17 11.79 1.27 0.78
C TYR A 17 11.49 2.70 0.29
N LEU A 18 10.34 3.27 0.65
CA LEU A 18 9.90 4.53 0.06
C LEU A 18 10.83 5.69 0.42
N GLN A 19 11.36 5.73 1.63
CA GLN A 19 12.29 6.80 2.05
C GLN A 19 13.64 6.68 1.33
N GLU A 20 14.22 5.48 1.22
CA GLU A 20 15.46 5.25 0.49
C GLU A 20 15.32 5.52 -1.01
N VAL A 21 14.20 5.05 -1.61
CA VAL A 21 13.86 5.31 -3.02
C VAL A 21 13.80 6.80 -3.28
N SER A 22 13.01 7.54 -2.51
CA SER A 22 12.80 8.97 -2.70
C SER A 22 14.06 9.80 -2.44
N ALA A 23 14.80 9.48 -1.39
CA ALA A 23 16.06 10.15 -1.07
C ALA A 23 17.12 9.95 -2.17
N SER A 24 17.19 8.73 -2.75
CA SER A 24 18.14 8.42 -3.81
C SER A 24 17.87 9.14 -5.13
N ALA A 25 16.65 9.63 -5.33
CA ALA A 25 16.25 10.46 -6.46
C ALA A 25 16.30 11.98 -6.16
N GLY A 26 16.81 12.38 -4.98
CA GLY A 26 16.88 13.77 -4.56
C GLY A 26 15.55 14.39 -4.08
N GLU A 27 14.54 13.56 -3.83
CA GLU A 27 13.18 13.97 -3.41
C GLU A 27 12.79 13.31 -2.07
N PRO A 28 13.49 13.60 -0.95
CA PRO A 28 13.27 12.88 0.31
C PRO A 28 11.83 13.05 0.82
N LEU A 29 11.17 11.92 1.06
CA LEU A 29 9.84 11.84 1.67
C LEU A 29 9.98 11.47 3.15
N PHE A 30 9.16 12.10 4.00
CA PHE A 30 9.02 11.70 5.39
C PHE A 30 7.81 10.77 5.51
N VAL A 31 8.04 9.49 5.76
CA VAL A 31 7.01 8.45 5.73
C VAL A 31 6.90 7.75 7.08
N ARG A 32 5.68 7.61 7.57
CA ARG A 32 5.36 6.85 8.78
C ARG A 32 4.22 5.87 8.49
N ASN A 33 4.27 4.70 9.11
CA ASN A 33 3.24 3.68 8.95
C ASN A 33 2.67 3.27 10.31
N LEU A 34 1.35 3.32 10.44
CA LEU A 34 0.61 2.76 11.58
C LEU A 34 0.25 1.31 11.26
N TYR A 35 0.90 0.37 11.95
CA TYR A 35 0.83 -1.04 11.66
C TYR A 35 0.12 -1.83 12.74
N ILE A 36 -0.88 -2.60 12.32
CA ILE A 36 -1.38 -3.79 13.02
C ILE A 36 -1.56 -4.88 11.96
N GLY A 37 -1.01 -6.08 12.18
CA GLY A 37 -1.17 -7.20 11.25
C GLY A 37 -2.64 -7.54 10.99
N GLY A 38 -3.05 -7.61 9.72
CA GLY A 38 -4.42 -7.94 9.33
C GLY A 38 -5.50 -6.92 9.73
N CYS A 39 -5.11 -5.68 10.07
CA CYS A 39 -6.06 -4.66 10.50
C CYS A 39 -7.03 -4.26 9.37
N SER A 40 -8.34 -4.39 9.66
CA SER A 40 -9.42 -3.98 8.77
C SER A 40 -9.89 -2.55 9.07
N LEU A 41 -10.66 -1.95 8.16
CA LEU A 41 -11.32 -0.64 8.41
C LEU A 41 -12.19 -0.67 9.67
N GLU A 42 -12.89 -1.78 9.92
CA GLU A 42 -13.67 -1.98 11.16
C GLU A 42 -12.77 -1.89 12.39
N MET A 43 -11.63 -2.59 12.39
CA MET A 43 -10.67 -2.56 13.50
C MET A 43 -10.06 -1.17 13.68
N HIS A 44 -9.70 -0.48 12.59
CA HIS A 44 -9.23 0.90 12.65
C HIS A 44 -10.28 1.82 13.30
N ALA A 45 -11.55 1.72 12.88
CA ALA A 45 -12.63 2.54 13.44
C ALA A 45 -12.86 2.26 14.93
N ASN A 46 -12.80 1.00 15.36
CA ASN A 46 -12.94 0.64 16.76
C ASN A 46 -11.77 1.14 17.61
N ASN A 47 -10.53 1.01 17.12
CA ASN A 47 -9.34 1.52 17.81
C ASN A 47 -9.34 3.05 17.92
N ILE A 48 -9.88 3.77 16.94
CA ILE A 48 -10.08 5.23 17.05
C ILE A 48 -11.05 5.55 18.19
N LYS A 49 -12.20 4.85 18.25
CA LYS A 49 -13.23 5.08 19.29
C LYS A 49 -12.71 4.82 20.70
N SER A 50 -11.92 3.76 20.88
CA SER A 50 -11.32 3.42 22.18
C SER A 50 -10.04 4.20 22.50
N ASN A 51 -9.49 4.94 21.53
CA ASN A 51 -8.17 5.58 21.58
C ASN A 51 -7.06 4.60 21.99
N GLU A 52 -7.15 3.37 21.51
CA GLU A 52 -6.22 2.29 21.89
C GLU A 52 -4.83 2.50 21.26
N PRO A 53 -3.72 2.55 22.03
CA PRO A 53 -2.36 2.64 21.51
C PRO A 53 -1.87 1.29 20.97
N ALA A 54 -2.65 0.70 20.06
CA ALA A 54 -2.44 -0.64 19.53
C ALA A 54 -1.46 -0.69 18.36
N TYR A 55 -1.20 0.45 17.71
CA TYR A 55 -0.40 0.50 16.48
C TYR A 55 1.09 0.53 16.78
N GLN A 56 1.86 -0.25 16.03
CA GLN A 56 3.28 0.03 15.89
C GLN A 56 3.43 1.26 14.99
N TYR A 57 4.02 2.32 15.50
CA TYR A 57 4.46 3.46 14.71
C TYR A 57 5.78 3.11 14.06
N GLN A 58 5.78 2.95 12.75
CA GLN A 58 6.91 2.40 12.01
C GLN A 58 7.64 3.47 11.19
N ILE A 59 8.97 3.32 11.15
CA ILE A 59 9.90 3.95 10.22
C ILE A 59 10.53 2.79 9.44
N ASP A 60 10.43 2.78 8.11
CA ASP A 60 11.02 1.77 7.23
C ASP A 60 10.68 0.32 7.67
N ALA A 61 9.41 0.10 8.00
CA ALA A 61 8.86 -1.15 8.52
C ALA A 61 9.37 -1.59 9.91
N VAL A 62 10.12 -0.75 10.63
CA VAL A 62 10.58 -1.00 11.99
C VAL A 62 9.72 -0.24 12.97
N GLY A 63 9.07 -0.94 13.92
CA GLY A 63 8.29 -0.33 14.99
C GLY A 63 9.19 0.38 15.99
N VAL A 64 8.94 1.67 16.24
CA VAL A 64 9.72 2.49 17.18
C VAL A 64 8.96 2.79 18.48
N GLN A 65 7.63 2.78 18.44
CA GLN A 65 6.77 2.95 19.60
C GLN A 65 5.37 2.40 19.33
N LYS A 66 4.56 2.25 20.39
CA LYS A 66 3.12 2.03 20.26
C LYS A 66 2.38 3.36 20.39
N ILE A 67 1.31 3.52 19.59
CA ILE A 67 0.55 4.76 19.51
C ILE A 67 -0.89 4.48 19.05
N SER A 68 -1.82 5.37 19.36
CA SER A 68 -3.16 5.38 18.80
C SER A 68 -3.21 6.21 17.49
N ILE A 69 -4.25 6.02 16.66
CA ILE A 69 -4.47 6.87 15.48
C ILE A 69 -4.65 8.34 15.87
N PRO A 70 -5.52 8.71 16.87
CA PRO A 70 -5.68 10.10 17.27
C PRO A 70 -4.40 10.77 17.75
N GLU A 71 -3.49 10.04 18.39
CA GLU A 71 -2.18 10.56 18.79
C GLU A 71 -1.28 10.77 17.58
N ALA A 72 -1.21 9.78 16.68
CA ALA A 72 -0.37 9.85 15.47
C ALA A 72 -0.78 11.00 14.54
N LEU A 73 -2.08 11.30 14.43
CA LEU A 73 -2.57 12.42 13.64
C LEU A 73 -2.07 13.79 14.15
N LYS A 74 -1.68 13.89 15.41
CA LYS A 74 -1.20 15.13 16.05
C LYS A 74 0.31 15.29 16.03
N LEU A 75 1.07 14.25 15.63
CA LEU A 75 2.53 14.30 15.72
C LEU A 75 3.17 15.23 14.70
N GLU A 76 2.53 15.42 13.55
CA GLU A 76 3.07 16.19 12.45
C GLU A 76 1.97 16.95 11.69
N ASP A 77 2.34 18.01 11.01
CA ASP A 77 1.51 18.60 9.96
C ASP A 77 1.60 17.70 8.71
N TRP A 78 0.71 16.71 8.64
CA TRP A 78 0.68 15.74 7.55
C TRP A 78 0.22 16.38 6.26
N ASP A 79 0.97 16.15 5.16
CA ASP A 79 0.54 16.54 3.81
C ASP A 79 -0.43 15.50 3.23
N TYR A 80 -0.16 14.21 3.50
CA TYR A 80 -0.94 13.09 3.01
C TYR A 80 -1.19 12.04 4.09
N ILE A 81 -2.42 11.51 4.12
CA ILE A 81 -2.78 10.39 4.98
C ILE A 81 -3.44 9.31 4.12
N THR A 82 -2.89 8.09 4.14
CA THR A 82 -3.44 7.01 3.34
C THR A 82 -4.24 6.05 4.20
N VAL A 83 -5.33 5.54 3.64
CA VAL A 83 -6.15 4.49 4.23
C VAL A 83 -6.28 3.32 3.25
N GLN A 84 -6.52 2.12 3.78
CA GLN A 84 -6.73 0.91 2.99
C GLN A 84 -7.62 -0.08 3.71
N GLN A 85 -8.29 -0.96 2.98
CA GLN A 85 -8.95 -2.12 3.57
C GLN A 85 -7.95 -3.29 3.72
N VAL A 86 -8.19 -4.21 4.65
CA VAL A 86 -7.41 -5.45 4.77
C VAL A 86 -7.55 -6.30 3.50
N SER A 87 -6.46 -6.89 3.05
CA SER A 87 -6.35 -7.56 1.75
C SER A 87 -7.49 -8.53 1.42
N GLY A 88 -7.88 -9.37 2.38
CA GLY A 88 -8.96 -10.34 2.18
C GLY A 88 -10.36 -9.73 2.04
N ARG A 89 -10.55 -8.47 2.44
CA ARG A 89 -11.81 -7.72 2.34
C ARG A 89 -11.74 -6.57 1.35
N SER A 90 -10.60 -6.30 0.73
CA SER A 90 -10.42 -5.13 -0.13
C SER A 90 -11.27 -5.13 -1.40
N GLY A 91 -11.67 -6.32 -1.89
CA GLY A 91 -12.63 -6.47 -2.98
C GLY A 91 -14.08 -6.69 -2.53
N LYS A 92 -14.43 -6.38 -1.25
CA LYS A 92 -15.77 -6.58 -0.68
C LYS A 92 -16.35 -5.23 -0.25
N PRO A 93 -17.09 -4.54 -1.12
CA PRO A 93 -17.59 -3.19 -0.86
C PRO A 93 -18.44 -3.10 0.41
N GLU A 94 -19.21 -4.13 0.74
CA GLU A 94 -20.04 -4.20 1.94
C GLU A 94 -19.25 -4.10 3.26
N THR A 95 -17.93 -4.26 3.22
CA THR A 95 -17.06 -4.18 4.40
C THR A 95 -16.44 -2.81 4.64
N TYR A 96 -16.69 -1.86 3.77
CA TYR A 96 -16.11 -0.52 3.89
C TYR A 96 -16.93 0.38 4.82
N GLU A 97 -18.26 0.34 4.70
CA GLU A 97 -19.15 1.15 5.54
C GLU A 97 -19.66 0.41 6.77
N PRO A 98 -19.88 1.12 7.88
CA PRO A 98 -19.78 2.59 8.09
C PRO A 98 -18.36 3.04 8.48
N TYR A 99 -17.40 2.14 8.46
CA TYR A 99 -16.07 2.34 9.06
C TYR A 99 -15.23 3.36 8.30
N MET A 100 -15.28 3.33 6.97
CA MET A 100 -14.51 4.26 6.12
C MET A 100 -15.01 5.69 6.29
N ALA A 101 -16.32 5.90 6.36
CA ALA A 101 -16.90 7.21 6.64
C ALA A 101 -16.37 7.79 7.95
N PHE A 102 -16.39 6.99 9.02
CA PHE A 102 -15.93 7.41 10.33
C PHE A 102 -14.43 7.73 10.36
N ILE A 103 -13.59 6.91 9.74
CA ILE A 103 -12.14 7.12 9.66
C ILE A 103 -11.83 8.41 8.89
N ILE A 104 -12.45 8.59 7.71
CA ILE A 104 -12.25 9.78 6.88
C ILE A 104 -12.67 11.05 7.64
N GLN A 105 -13.81 11.02 8.33
CA GLN A 105 -14.25 12.17 9.11
C GLN A 105 -13.26 12.49 10.24
N THR A 106 -12.82 11.48 10.97
CA THR A 106 -11.80 11.64 12.03
C THR A 106 -10.52 12.29 11.50
N ILE A 107 -10.03 11.84 10.32
CA ILE A 107 -8.82 12.41 9.71
C ILE A 107 -9.07 13.87 9.31
N ARG A 108 -10.20 14.18 8.68
CA ARG A 108 -10.55 15.54 8.25
C ARG A 108 -10.63 16.51 9.42
N ASP A 109 -11.19 16.07 10.55
CA ASP A 109 -11.33 16.89 11.75
C ASP A 109 -9.96 17.15 12.41
N ALA A 110 -9.09 16.15 12.43
CA ALA A 110 -7.77 16.27 13.05
C ALA A 110 -6.71 16.93 12.15
N CYS A 111 -6.76 16.67 10.85
CA CYS A 111 -5.77 17.10 9.85
C CYS A 111 -6.48 17.74 8.63
N PRO A 112 -7.14 18.90 8.77
CA PRO A 112 -7.99 19.48 7.71
C PRO A 112 -7.23 19.90 6.44
N LYS A 113 -5.89 20.01 6.52
CA LYS A 113 -5.03 20.35 5.38
C LYS A 113 -4.49 19.12 4.66
N ALA A 114 -4.51 17.96 5.30
CA ALA A 114 -3.99 16.74 4.72
C ALA A 114 -4.90 16.23 3.61
N GLU A 115 -4.32 15.83 2.50
CA GLU A 115 -5.05 15.07 1.48
C GLU A 115 -5.17 13.60 1.90
N ILE A 116 -6.40 13.07 1.90
CA ILE A 116 -6.65 11.66 2.21
C ILE A 116 -6.60 10.86 0.90
N LEU A 117 -5.84 9.78 0.89
CA LEU A 117 -5.63 8.91 -0.26
C LEU A 117 -6.08 7.48 0.05
N LEU A 118 -6.56 6.78 -0.96
CA LEU A 118 -6.89 5.36 -0.87
C LEU A 118 -5.76 4.52 -1.46
N HIS A 119 -5.10 3.72 -0.63
CA HIS A 119 -4.10 2.76 -1.10
C HIS A 119 -4.82 1.53 -1.67
N ARG A 120 -4.79 1.33 -2.99
CA ARG A 120 -5.27 0.12 -3.63
C ARG A 120 -4.28 -1.00 -3.42
N THR A 121 -4.67 -2.00 -2.62
CA THR A 121 -3.86 -3.18 -2.35
C THR A 121 -3.87 -4.14 -3.55
N TRP A 122 -2.95 -5.07 -3.59
CA TRP A 122 -2.83 -6.08 -4.65
C TRP A 122 -3.61 -7.36 -4.33
N ALA A 123 -4.01 -8.08 -5.37
CA ALA A 123 -4.60 -9.40 -5.25
C ALA A 123 -3.57 -10.45 -4.80
N TYR A 124 -4.04 -11.51 -4.18
CA TYR A 124 -3.20 -12.66 -3.86
C TYR A 124 -2.65 -13.30 -5.13
N GLU A 125 -1.51 -13.95 -5.02
CA GLU A 125 -0.87 -14.62 -6.15
C GLU A 125 -1.55 -15.94 -6.45
N ILE A 126 -1.40 -16.42 -7.69
CA ILE A 126 -1.91 -17.72 -8.12
C ILE A 126 -1.36 -18.81 -7.18
N GLY A 127 -2.24 -19.70 -6.72
CA GLY A 127 -1.87 -20.77 -5.78
C GLY A 127 -1.84 -20.37 -4.32
N SER A 128 -2.24 -19.12 -3.97
CA SER A 128 -2.28 -18.68 -2.58
C SER A 128 -3.15 -19.59 -1.70
N GLY A 129 -2.58 -20.01 -0.56
CA GLY A 129 -3.28 -20.75 0.49
C GLY A 129 -4.04 -19.86 1.48
N HIS A 130 -4.08 -18.55 1.28
CA HIS A 130 -4.72 -17.62 2.22
C HIS A 130 -6.21 -17.90 2.41
N GLY A 131 -6.67 -17.95 3.68
CA GLY A 131 -8.05 -18.36 4.03
C GLY A 131 -9.17 -17.52 3.42
N ASN A 132 -8.91 -16.29 3.01
CA ASN A 132 -9.88 -15.42 2.34
C ASN A 132 -9.88 -15.57 0.81
N PHE A 133 -8.94 -16.29 0.23
CA PHE A 133 -8.85 -16.43 -1.23
C PHE A 133 -10.04 -17.20 -1.86
N PRO A 134 -10.64 -18.21 -1.19
CA PRO A 134 -11.85 -18.86 -1.69
C PRO A 134 -13.03 -17.91 -1.95
N ALA A 135 -13.11 -16.78 -1.24
CA ALA A 135 -14.13 -15.76 -1.46
C ALA A 135 -14.04 -15.06 -2.84
N TYR A 136 -12.95 -15.30 -3.55
CA TYR A 136 -12.69 -14.82 -4.92
C TYR A 136 -12.45 -16.01 -5.87
N ASN A 137 -13.10 -17.16 -5.61
CA ASN A 137 -12.95 -18.39 -6.39
C ASN A 137 -11.50 -18.87 -6.55
N ARG A 138 -10.59 -18.50 -5.63
CA ARG A 138 -9.13 -18.69 -5.73
C ARG A 138 -8.55 -18.16 -7.05
N SER A 139 -9.19 -17.17 -7.64
CA SER A 139 -8.80 -16.51 -8.88
C SER A 139 -8.14 -15.16 -8.58
N GLN A 140 -6.87 -15.03 -8.97
CA GLN A 140 -6.14 -13.76 -8.85
C GLN A 140 -6.83 -12.65 -9.62
N LEU A 141 -7.32 -12.93 -10.83
CA LEU A 141 -7.97 -11.94 -11.70
C LEU A 141 -9.33 -11.51 -11.15
N GLU A 142 -10.12 -12.44 -10.61
CA GLU A 142 -11.40 -12.10 -9.97
C GLU A 142 -11.16 -11.26 -8.71
N MET A 143 -10.18 -11.63 -7.88
CA MET A 143 -9.81 -10.83 -6.72
C MET A 143 -9.34 -9.42 -7.13
N TYR A 144 -8.49 -9.32 -8.15
CA TYR A 144 -8.03 -8.03 -8.67
C TYR A 144 -9.19 -7.18 -9.19
N GLY A 145 -10.06 -7.74 -10.02
CA GLY A 145 -11.23 -7.04 -10.54
C GLY A 145 -12.17 -6.54 -9.43
N ALA A 146 -12.40 -7.36 -8.40
CA ALA A 146 -13.20 -6.98 -7.23
C ALA A 146 -12.54 -5.85 -6.43
N ILE A 147 -11.22 -5.89 -6.22
CA ILE A 147 -10.47 -4.80 -5.55
C ILE A 147 -10.58 -3.50 -6.33
N VAL A 148 -10.40 -3.55 -7.66
CA VAL A 148 -10.52 -2.37 -8.52
C VAL A 148 -11.92 -1.77 -8.42
N ALA A 149 -12.97 -2.60 -8.53
CA ALA A 149 -14.35 -2.15 -8.44
C ALA A 149 -14.64 -1.47 -7.10
N ALA A 150 -14.34 -2.13 -5.98
CA ALA A 150 -14.60 -1.60 -4.63
C ALA A 150 -13.81 -0.31 -4.36
N THR A 151 -12.52 -0.27 -4.70
CA THR A 151 -11.70 0.93 -4.47
C THR A 151 -12.11 2.09 -5.35
N ASN A 152 -12.54 1.87 -6.60
CA ASN A 152 -13.08 2.94 -7.45
C ASN A 152 -14.38 3.51 -6.90
N GLU A 153 -15.30 2.65 -6.43
CA GLU A 153 -16.56 3.07 -5.80
C GLU A 153 -16.30 4.00 -4.62
N TYR A 154 -15.46 3.57 -3.67
CA TYR A 154 -15.20 4.34 -2.45
C TYR A 154 -14.31 5.57 -2.69
N ALA A 155 -13.38 5.51 -3.63
CA ALA A 155 -12.62 6.67 -4.07
C ALA A 155 -13.54 7.75 -4.69
N ALA A 156 -14.47 7.36 -5.54
CA ALA A 156 -15.46 8.27 -6.11
C ALA A 156 -16.38 8.85 -5.04
N LYS A 157 -16.92 8.01 -4.13
CA LYS A 157 -17.82 8.43 -3.05
C LYS A 157 -17.19 9.50 -2.14
N TYR A 158 -15.92 9.35 -1.78
CA TYR A 158 -15.23 10.25 -0.87
C TYR A 158 -14.31 11.26 -1.54
N LYS A 159 -14.25 11.25 -2.89
CA LYS A 159 -13.39 12.11 -3.72
C LYS A 159 -11.91 11.95 -3.37
N LEU A 160 -11.45 10.70 -3.28
CA LEU A 160 -10.07 10.36 -2.97
C LEU A 160 -9.32 10.02 -4.26
N ARG A 161 -8.03 10.38 -4.32
CA ARG A 161 -7.13 9.80 -5.30
C ARG A 161 -6.68 8.40 -4.83
N ILE A 162 -6.39 7.53 -5.78
CA ILE A 162 -5.95 6.15 -5.51
C ILE A 162 -4.45 6.03 -5.77
N ILE A 163 -3.70 5.47 -4.81
CA ILE A 163 -2.34 5.02 -5.06
C ILE A 163 -2.43 3.62 -5.68
N PRO A 164 -2.06 3.42 -6.95
CA PRO A 164 -2.44 2.25 -7.75
C PRO A 164 -1.45 1.08 -7.60
N VAL A 165 -1.03 0.73 -6.36
CA VAL A 165 -0.05 -0.35 -6.14
C VAL A 165 -0.57 -1.68 -6.66
N GLY A 166 -1.85 -1.99 -6.41
CA GLY A 166 -2.46 -3.24 -6.90
C GLY A 166 -2.45 -3.36 -8.41
N ASP A 167 -2.66 -2.24 -9.11
CA ASP A 167 -2.63 -2.20 -10.58
C ASP A 167 -1.20 -2.43 -11.10
N PHE A 168 -0.21 -1.79 -10.47
CA PHE A 168 1.17 -1.91 -10.86
C PHE A 168 1.73 -3.33 -10.60
N ILE A 169 1.42 -3.93 -9.45
CA ILE A 169 1.78 -5.33 -9.16
C ILE A 169 1.11 -6.27 -10.17
N GLN A 170 -0.17 -6.04 -10.52
CA GLN A 170 -0.86 -6.87 -11.51
C GLN A 170 -0.26 -6.72 -12.91
N LEU A 171 0.19 -5.53 -13.29
CA LEU A 171 0.91 -5.30 -14.54
C LEU A 171 2.22 -6.10 -14.57
N LEU A 172 3.05 -5.99 -13.52
CA LEU A 172 4.32 -6.68 -13.45
C LEU A 172 4.16 -8.21 -13.53
N ARG A 173 3.09 -8.77 -12.96
CA ARG A 173 2.76 -10.20 -13.04
C ARG A 173 2.45 -10.70 -14.47
N ASN A 174 2.30 -9.80 -15.42
CA ASN A 174 2.13 -10.10 -16.84
C ASN A 174 3.35 -9.63 -17.67
N THR A 175 4.45 -9.24 -17.03
CA THR A 175 5.62 -8.67 -17.68
C THR A 175 6.89 -9.44 -17.27
N PRO A 176 7.67 -9.99 -18.21
CA PRO A 176 8.95 -10.58 -17.85
C PRO A 176 9.88 -9.58 -17.12
N PRO A 177 10.64 -10.03 -16.14
CA PRO A 177 10.82 -11.41 -15.67
C PRO A 177 9.84 -11.86 -14.57
N PHE A 178 8.75 -11.09 -14.30
CA PHE A 178 7.81 -11.32 -13.18
C PHE A 178 6.50 -12.00 -13.61
N ASP A 179 6.42 -12.50 -14.82
CA ASP A 179 5.28 -13.25 -15.36
C ASP A 179 5.19 -14.66 -14.75
N PHE A 180 4.96 -14.72 -13.45
CA PHE A 180 4.97 -15.92 -12.61
C PHE A 180 4.14 -17.08 -13.21
N LYS A 181 2.98 -16.79 -13.80
CA LYS A 181 2.14 -17.79 -14.49
C LYS A 181 2.86 -18.50 -15.62
N SER A 182 3.81 -17.83 -16.27
CA SER A 182 4.61 -18.34 -17.39
C SER A 182 5.99 -18.85 -16.95
N GLY A 183 6.21 -19.02 -15.64
CA GLY A 183 7.48 -19.48 -15.09
C GLY A 183 8.46 -18.38 -14.71
N GLY A 184 8.02 -17.12 -14.74
CA GLY A 184 8.80 -15.99 -14.25
C GLY A 184 8.89 -15.93 -12.72
N MET A 185 9.51 -14.87 -12.19
CA MET A 185 9.74 -14.68 -10.77
C MET A 185 8.47 -14.24 -10.05
N THR A 186 8.26 -14.73 -8.82
CA THR A 186 7.21 -14.24 -7.95
C THR A 186 7.53 -12.83 -7.42
N LEU A 187 6.49 -12.02 -7.22
CA LEU A 187 6.57 -10.75 -6.47
C LEU A 187 6.11 -10.91 -5.02
N CYS A 188 5.80 -12.13 -4.58
CA CYS A 188 5.31 -12.41 -3.24
C CYS A 188 6.19 -13.44 -2.53
N ARG A 189 6.39 -13.29 -1.19
CA ARG A 189 7.17 -14.24 -0.36
C ARG A 189 6.36 -15.43 0.15
N ASP A 190 5.02 -15.28 0.22
CA ASP A 190 4.08 -16.26 0.76
C ASP A 190 2.76 -16.29 -0.02
N ASN A 191 2.82 -15.93 -1.29
CA ASN A 191 1.73 -15.82 -2.26
C ASN A 191 0.69 -14.72 -1.95
N PHE A 192 0.95 -13.81 -0.99
CA PHE A 192 0.10 -12.64 -0.73
C PHE A 192 0.85 -11.41 -0.19
N HIS A 193 1.85 -11.54 0.68
CA HIS A 193 2.74 -10.44 1.03
C HIS A 193 3.81 -10.25 -0.05
N LEU A 194 4.20 -9.02 -0.32
CA LEU A 194 5.24 -8.74 -1.32
C LEU A 194 6.58 -9.34 -0.90
N SER A 195 7.36 -9.80 -1.88
CA SER A 195 8.73 -10.23 -1.65
C SER A 195 9.57 -9.09 -1.07
N LEU A 196 10.56 -9.45 -0.26
CA LEU A 196 11.36 -8.46 0.49
C LEU A 196 12.23 -7.60 -0.43
N ASP A 197 12.46 -8.07 -1.61
CA ASP A 197 13.27 -7.47 -2.68
C ASP A 197 12.40 -6.76 -3.73
N TYR A 198 12.06 -7.44 -4.81
CA TYR A 198 11.39 -6.85 -5.97
C TYR A 198 9.97 -6.37 -5.70
N GLY A 199 9.20 -7.10 -4.90
CA GLY A 199 7.83 -6.75 -4.61
C GLY A 199 7.71 -5.45 -3.82
N ARG A 200 8.47 -5.31 -2.71
CA ARG A 200 8.54 -4.07 -1.91
C ARG A 200 9.12 -2.92 -2.71
N TYR A 201 10.12 -3.19 -3.55
CA TYR A 201 10.72 -2.18 -4.41
C TYR A 201 9.73 -1.64 -5.43
N ALA A 202 8.98 -2.52 -6.08
CA ALA A 202 7.94 -2.12 -7.03
C ALA A 202 6.87 -1.24 -6.35
N ALA A 203 6.39 -1.63 -5.18
CA ALA A 203 5.41 -0.84 -4.44
C ALA A 203 5.97 0.54 -4.03
N ALA A 204 7.21 0.60 -3.57
CA ALA A 204 7.86 1.87 -3.23
C ALA A 204 8.04 2.78 -4.45
N LEU A 205 8.40 2.24 -5.63
CA LEU A 205 8.46 3.02 -6.88
C LEU A 205 7.09 3.54 -7.32
N CYS A 206 6.03 2.74 -7.13
CA CYS A 206 4.67 3.20 -7.40
C CYS A 206 4.28 4.40 -6.52
N TRP A 207 4.55 4.33 -5.23
CA TRP A 207 4.32 5.45 -4.31
C TRP A 207 5.19 6.66 -4.67
N PHE A 208 6.49 6.46 -4.92
CA PHE A 208 7.42 7.52 -5.31
C PHE A 208 6.90 8.30 -6.53
N LYS A 209 6.54 7.60 -7.60
CA LYS A 209 5.99 8.25 -8.80
C LYS A 209 4.67 8.97 -8.53
N PHE A 210 3.78 8.36 -7.74
CA PHE A 210 2.51 8.98 -7.38
C PHE A 210 2.68 10.33 -6.66
N PHE A 211 3.64 10.40 -5.73
CA PHE A 211 3.86 11.62 -4.94
C PHE A 211 4.73 12.67 -5.64
N THR A 212 5.70 12.25 -6.44
CA THR A 212 6.70 13.17 -7.01
C THR A 212 6.51 13.47 -8.48
N GLY A 213 5.85 12.58 -9.22
CA GLY A 213 5.76 12.65 -10.68
C GLY A 213 7.11 12.43 -11.40
N ARG A 214 8.20 12.16 -10.64
CA ARG A 214 9.54 11.96 -11.18
C ARG A 214 9.69 10.61 -11.87
N SER A 215 10.67 10.52 -12.76
CA SER A 215 11.03 9.25 -13.40
C SER A 215 11.56 8.24 -12.39
N ALA A 216 11.12 6.99 -12.46
CA ALA A 216 11.69 5.91 -11.69
C ALA A 216 13.16 5.63 -12.06
N MET A 217 13.59 6.06 -13.25
CA MET A 217 14.99 5.95 -13.67
C MET A 217 15.92 6.89 -12.89
N ASP A 218 15.41 7.96 -12.27
CA ASP A 218 16.17 8.86 -11.40
C ASP A 218 16.57 8.18 -10.05
N VAL A 219 15.87 7.11 -9.69
CA VAL A 219 16.12 6.36 -8.45
C VAL A 219 17.41 5.55 -8.57
N THR A 220 18.40 5.82 -7.72
CA THR A 220 19.66 5.06 -7.70
C THR A 220 19.66 3.94 -6.66
N PHE A 221 18.80 4.02 -5.63
CA PHE A 221 18.62 2.94 -4.66
C PHE A 221 18.07 1.68 -5.33
N VAL A 222 18.61 0.53 -4.94
CA VAL A 222 18.08 -0.81 -5.23
C VAL A 222 18.22 -1.68 -3.98
N PRO A 223 17.28 -2.59 -3.69
CA PRO A 223 17.43 -3.51 -2.58
C PRO A 223 18.65 -4.43 -2.76
N GLU A 224 19.22 -4.87 -1.64
CA GLU A 224 20.31 -5.85 -1.65
C GLU A 224 19.89 -7.16 -2.33
N ASN A 225 20.87 -7.87 -2.87
CA ASN A 225 20.68 -9.19 -3.51
C ASN A 225 19.69 -9.19 -4.68
N THR A 226 19.58 -8.07 -5.41
CA THR A 226 18.77 -7.96 -6.62
C THR A 226 19.61 -7.94 -7.89
N TYR A 227 19.04 -8.46 -8.98
CA TYR A 227 19.66 -8.34 -10.30
C TYR A 227 19.28 -6.99 -10.95
N PHE A 228 20.28 -6.31 -11.52
CA PHE A 228 20.07 -5.03 -12.22
C PHE A 228 19.02 -5.14 -13.34
N SER A 229 19.00 -6.23 -14.09
CA SER A 229 18.01 -6.45 -15.15
C SER A 229 16.57 -6.43 -14.63
N CYS A 230 16.34 -7.01 -13.45
CA CYS A 230 15.01 -7.07 -12.81
C CYS A 230 14.59 -5.72 -12.24
N THR A 231 15.47 -5.04 -11.50
CA THR A 231 15.16 -3.71 -10.95
C THR A 231 14.97 -2.68 -12.07
N ASN A 232 15.75 -2.78 -13.16
CA ASN A 232 15.59 -1.91 -14.32
C ASN A 232 14.29 -2.19 -15.08
N ALA A 233 13.84 -3.45 -15.15
CA ALA A 233 12.53 -3.80 -15.72
C ALA A 233 11.38 -3.17 -14.92
N ILE A 234 11.45 -3.20 -13.57
CA ILE A 234 10.46 -2.55 -12.71
C ILE A 234 10.45 -1.03 -12.93
N LYS A 235 11.62 -0.37 -12.97
CA LYS A 235 11.72 1.08 -13.22
C LYS A 235 11.12 1.47 -14.56
N LYS A 236 11.46 0.76 -15.64
CA LYS A 236 10.91 0.99 -16.98
C LYS A 236 9.40 0.82 -17.01
N ALA A 237 8.89 -0.25 -16.38
CA ALA A 237 7.46 -0.46 -16.28
C ALA A 237 6.77 0.66 -15.48
N ALA A 238 7.37 1.13 -14.38
CA ALA A 238 6.86 2.25 -13.61
C ALA A 238 6.76 3.52 -14.45
N ASP A 239 7.79 3.86 -15.23
CA ASP A 239 7.78 5.05 -16.07
C ASP A 239 6.82 4.98 -17.27
N LEU A 240 6.51 3.77 -17.71
CA LEU A 240 5.61 3.57 -18.84
C LEU A 240 4.13 3.60 -18.43
N TYR A 241 3.79 3.17 -17.21
CA TYR A 241 2.41 2.90 -16.83
C TYR A 241 1.89 3.69 -15.62
N LEU A 242 2.75 4.40 -14.88
CA LEU A 242 2.42 5.27 -13.75
C LEU A 242 2.73 6.74 -14.09
#